data_bb0b8971860b35bd33928d927c3fa3cf
#
_entry.id   bb0b8971860b35bd33928d927c3fa3cf
#
_cell.length_a   1.000
_cell.length_b   1.000
_cell.length_c   1.000
_cell.angle_alpha   90.00
_cell.angle_beta   90.00
_cell.angle_gamma   90.00
#
_symmetry.space_group_name_H-M   'P 1'
#
loop_
_entity.id
_entity.type
_entity.pdbx_description
1 polymer ?
#
loop_
_entity_poly.entity_id
_entity_poly.type
_entity_poly.pdbx_seq_one_letter_code
_entity_poly.pdbx_strand_id
1 'polypeptide(L)'
;FWIDRGGTFTDVIACDPTGDIKTLKLLSENSSQYEDAALDAIRRLMGTDSDAPINSEQIKSVKMGTTVATNALLERKGDKTLLVITKGFQDALRIGYQNRPRLFDLNVILPEQLYDKVVEVQERIGAHGDIITPLDLESIESEMKWAFHEGISSVAIVTMHGYRYPDHEQKIAAMAKEIGFSQISTSHETSPLMKLIG
;
A
#
# COMPACT_ATOMS: atom_id res chain seq x y z
N PHE A 1 23.31 -11.37 3.04
CA PHE A 1 22.09 -12.03 3.49
C PHE A 1 21.04 -12.01 2.39
N TRP A 2 20.33 -13.12 2.22
CA TRP A 2 19.13 -13.24 1.40
C TRP A 2 18.00 -13.67 2.31
N ILE A 3 16.91 -12.91 2.28
CA ILE A 3 15.79 -13.07 3.20
C ILE A 3 14.51 -13.21 2.38
N ASP A 4 13.75 -14.27 2.63
CA ASP A 4 12.41 -14.45 2.11
C ASP A 4 11.42 -14.39 3.27
N ARG A 5 10.68 -13.28 3.37
CA ARG A 5 9.68 -13.05 4.41
C ARG A 5 8.30 -13.45 3.90
N GLY A 6 7.87 -14.65 4.27
CA GLY A 6 6.51 -15.11 4.08
C GLY A 6 5.56 -14.66 5.18
N GLY A 7 4.27 -15.00 5.05
CA GLY A 7 3.26 -14.69 6.08
C GLY A 7 3.46 -15.48 7.39
N THR A 8 3.93 -16.73 7.31
CA THR A 8 4.12 -17.60 8.50
C THR A 8 5.58 -17.73 8.89
N PHE A 9 6.45 -17.93 7.92
CA PHE A 9 7.89 -18.13 8.15
C PHE A 9 8.73 -17.14 7.35
N THR A 10 9.86 -16.80 7.94
CA THR A 10 10.95 -16.06 7.30
C THR A 10 12.15 -16.97 7.15
N ASP A 11 12.58 -17.21 5.92
CA ASP A 11 13.77 -17.99 5.57
C ASP A 11 14.93 -17.03 5.32
N VAL A 12 16.08 -17.32 5.93
CA VAL A 12 17.28 -16.48 5.81
C VAL A 12 18.48 -17.33 5.43
N ILE A 13 19.21 -16.88 4.44
CA ILE A 13 20.47 -17.43 4.00
C ILE A 13 21.56 -16.38 4.24
N ALA A 14 22.61 -16.74 4.94
CA ALA A 14 23.79 -15.91 5.09
C ALA A 14 24.98 -16.56 4.40
N CYS A 15 25.78 -15.78 3.72
CA CYS A 15 27.08 -16.18 3.19
C CYS A 15 28.16 -15.33 3.84
N ASP A 16 29.10 -15.96 4.52
CA ASP A 16 30.22 -15.28 5.15
C ASP A 16 31.32 -14.91 4.14
N PRO A 17 32.35 -14.14 4.55
CA PRO A 17 33.44 -13.77 3.66
C PRO A 17 34.27 -14.95 3.14
N THR A 18 34.22 -16.11 3.80
CA THR A 18 34.93 -17.33 3.36
C THR A 18 34.17 -18.14 2.33
N GLY A 19 32.88 -17.79 2.12
CA GLY A 19 31.97 -18.47 1.22
C GLY A 19 31.09 -19.52 1.90
N ASP A 20 31.20 -19.69 3.21
CA ASP A 20 30.36 -20.61 3.96
C ASP A 20 28.92 -20.10 4.03
N ILE A 21 27.97 -21.00 3.80
CA ILE A 21 26.54 -20.71 3.78
C ILE A 21 25.90 -21.26 5.04
N LYS A 22 25.14 -20.37 5.72
CA LYS A 22 24.30 -20.72 6.87
C LYS A 22 22.85 -20.38 6.54
N THR A 23 21.94 -21.23 6.99
CA THR A 23 20.50 -21.02 6.81
C THR A 23 19.79 -20.98 8.14
N LEU A 24 18.76 -20.17 8.23
CA LEU A 24 17.92 -20.08 9.41
C LEU A 24 16.46 -19.86 8.98
N LYS A 25 15.54 -20.53 9.67
CA LYS A 25 14.10 -20.36 9.49
C LYS A 25 13.46 -19.95 10.80
N LEU A 26 12.70 -18.86 10.78
CA LEU A 26 12.01 -18.28 11.93
C LEU A 26 10.53 -18.11 11.63
N LEU A 27 9.68 -18.00 12.66
CA LEU A 27 8.33 -17.48 12.47
C LEU A 27 8.42 -16.02 12.04
N SER A 28 7.59 -15.58 11.08
CA SER A 28 7.56 -14.19 10.65
C SER A 28 7.09 -13.24 11.74
N GLU A 29 6.22 -13.72 12.64
CA GLU A 29 5.70 -13.01 13.79
C GLU A 29 5.92 -13.82 15.06
N ASN A 30 6.67 -13.28 16.02
CA ASN A 30 6.87 -13.87 17.34
C ASN A 30 7.22 -12.76 18.35
N SER A 31 6.23 -11.95 18.69
CA SER A 31 6.38 -10.76 19.56
C SER A 31 6.91 -11.07 20.97
N SER A 32 6.89 -12.35 21.40
CA SER A 32 7.48 -12.78 22.67
C SER A 32 9.00 -12.95 22.62
N GLN A 33 9.59 -13.08 21.43
CA GLN A 33 11.02 -13.32 21.27
C GLN A 33 11.75 -12.23 20.46
N TYR A 34 11.10 -11.61 19.50
CA TYR A 34 11.67 -10.56 18.65
C TYR A 34 10.57 -9.69 18.02
N GLU A 35 10.92 -8.45 17.69
CA GLU A 35 10.03 -7.52 16.98
C GLU A 35 10.06 -7.76 15.47
N ASP A 36 11.23 -8.11 14.91
CA ASP A 36 11.40 -8.36 13.49
C ASP A 36 12.24 -9.61 13.24
N ALA A 37 11.66 -10.57 12.52
CA ALA A 37 12.29 -11.87 12.25
C ALA A 37 13.58 -11.76 11.42
N ALA A 38 13.66 -10.79 10.49
CA ALA A 38 14.83 -10.60 9.64
C ALA A 38 16.00 -10.07 10.44
N LEU A 39 15.77 -9.08 11.30
CA LEU A 39 16.79 -8.52 12.17
C LEU A 39 17.27 -9.55 13.21
N ASP A 40 16.37 -10.31 13.78
CA ASP A 40 16.72 -11.37 14.74
C ASP A 40 17.55 -12.48 14.08
N ALA A 41 17.15 -12.89 12.84
CA ALA A 41 17.93 -13.86 12.09
C ALA A 41 19.36 -13.38 11.77
N ILE A 42 19.51 -12.11 11.36
CA ILE A 42 20.82 -11.53 11.11
C ILE A 42 21.69 -11.58 12.38
N ARG A 43 21.14 -11.15 13.54
CA ARG A 43 21.86 -11.20 14.82
C ARG A 43 22.33 -12.60 15.18
N ARG A 44 21.44 -13.58 15.10
CA ARG A 44 21.78 -15.01 15.39
C ARG A 44 22.86 -15.55 14.46
N LEU A 45 22.77 -15.25 13.17
CA LEU A 45 23.74 -15.72 12.19
C LEU A 45 25.09 -15.02 12.31
N MET A 46 25.13 -13.78 12.79
CA MET A 46 26.33 -13.03 13.11
C MET A 46 26.91 -13.38 14.51
N GLY A 47 26.14 -14.09 15.35
CA GLY A 47 26.56 -14.41 16.73
C GLY A 47 26.52 -13.19 17.66
N THR A 48 25.61 -12.24 17.38
CA THR A 48 25.41 -11.01 18.15
C THR A 48 24.27 -11.21 19.15
N ASP A 49 24.36 -10.60 20.34
CA ASP A 49 23.29 -10.65 21.32
C ASP A 49 21.98 -10.00 20.80
N SER A 50 20.84 -10.47 21.32
CA SER A 50 19.50 -10.05 20.86
C SER A 50 19.25 -8.54 20.91
N ASP A 51 19.85 -7.86 21.88
CA ASP A 51 19.67 -6.42 22.12
C ASP A 51 20.80 -5.55 21.59
N ALA A 52 21.87 -6.19 21.07
CA ALA A 52 23.01 -5.46 20.55
C ALA A 52 22.71 -4.85 19.16
N PRO A 53 23.22 -3.64 18.89
CA PRO A 53 23.09 -3.04 17.56
C PRO A 53 23.84 -3.88 16.52
N ILE A 54 23.21 -4.07 15.37
CA ILE A 54 23.85 -4.75 14.23
C ILE A 54 24.93 -3.84 13.65
N ASN A 55 26.17 -4.34 13.59
CA ASN A 55 27.25 -3.61 12.93
C ASN A 55 27.09 -3.68 11.40
N SER A 56 26.57 -2.63 10.79
CA SER A 56 26.32 -2.54 9.35
C SER A 56 27.61 -2.62 8.52
N GLU A 57 28.78 -2.25 9.07
CA GLU A 57 30.05 -2.31 8.36
C GLU A 57 30.49 -3.75 8.05
N GLN A 58 30.02 -4.72 8.83
CA GLN A 58 30.28 -6.14 8.61
C GLN A 58 29.31 -6.78 7.59
N ILE A 59 28.29 -6.02 7.12
CA ILE A 59 27.27 -6.52 6.20
C ILE A 59 27.51 -5.93 4.81
N LYS A 60 27.90 -6.77 3.87
CA LYS A 60 28.12 -6.37 2.47
C LYS A 60 26.81 -6.01 1.78
N SER A 61 25.75 -6.80 1.98
CA SER A 61 24.44 -6.55 1.40
C SER A 61 23.35 -7.37 2.08
N VAL A 62 22.14 -6.83 2.11
CA VAL A 62 20.90 -7.53 2.44
C VAL A 62 19.97 -7.46 1.22
N LYS A 63 19.52 -8.63 0.76
CA LYS A 63 18.53 -8.75 -0.30
C LYS A 63 17.28 -9.39 0.31
N MET A 64 16.16 -8.72 0.21
CA MET A 64 14.93 -9.16 0.85
C MET A 64 13.79 -9.23 -0.19
N GLY A 65 13.11 -10.37 -0.22
CA GLY A 65 11.84 -10.57 -0.86
C GLY A 65 10.75 -10.76 0.19
N THR A 66 9.51 -10.38 -0.13
CA THR A 66 8.39 -10.62 0.75
C THR A 66 7.11 -10.84 -0.04
N THR A 67 6.27 -11.74 0.46
CA THR A 67 4.91 -11.99 -0.03
C THR A 67 3.83 -11.50 0.94
N VAL A 68 4.21 -10.81 2.02
CA VAL A 68 3.29 -10.36 3.08
C VAL A 68 2.18 -9.48 2.51
N ALA A 69 2.53 -8.49 1.68
CA ALA A 69 1.55 -7.60 1.06
C ALA A 69 0.62 -8.36 0.09
N THR A 70 1.16 -9.28 -0.70
CA THR A 70 0.37 -10.13 -1.61
C THR A 70 -0.60 -11.01 -0.84
N ASN A 71 -0.13 -11.62 0.26
CA ASN A 71 -0.97 -12.45 1.11
C ASN A 71 -2.07 -11.62 1.79
N ALA A 72 -1.74 -10.45 2.33
CA ALA A 72 -2.71 -9.54 2.92
C ALA A 72 -3.80 -9.14 1.90
N LEU A 73 -3.41 -8.88 0.65
CA LEU A 73 -4.33 -8.55 -0.43
C LEU A 73 -5.26 -9.74 -0.77
N LEU A 74 -4.70 -10.95 -0.89
CA LEU A 74 -5.47 -12.16 -1.19
C LEU A 74 -6.42 -12.55 -0.05
N GLU A 75 -5.97 -12.38 1.19
CA GLU A 75 -6.75 -12.67 2.40
C GLU A 75 -7.68 -11.53 2.80
N ARG A 76 -7.64 -10.41 2.07
CA ARG A 76 -8.39 -9.17 2.36
C ARG A 76 -8.15 -8.65 3.78
N LYS A 77 -6.93 -8.81 4.27
CA LYS A 77 -6.45 -8.33 5.56
C LYS A 77 -5.65 -7.05 5.36
N GLY A 78 -6.33 -5.95 5.10
CA GLY A 78 -5.74 -4.62 4.96
C GLY A 78 -6.36 -3.65 5.95
N ASP A 79 -5.74 -2.50 6.10
CA ASP A 79 -6.32 -1.39 6.84
C ASP A 79 -7.56 -0.84 6.13
N LYS A 80 -8.51 -0.35 6.91
CA LYS A 80 -9.67 0.36 6.37
C LYS A 80 -9.20 1.55 5.54
N THR A 81 -9.65 1.60 4.30
CA THR A 81 -9.16 2.57 3.31
C THR A 81 -10.28 3.43 2.77
N LEU A 82 -10.04 4.74 2.75
CA LEU A 82 -10.84 5.73 2.04
C LEU A 82 -10.32 5.87 0.61
N LEU A 83 -11.19 5.78 -0.39
CA LEU A 83 -10.85 6.15 -1.77
C LEU A 83 -11.35 7.58 -2.04
N VAL A 84 -10.43 8.48 -2.39
CA VAL A 84 -10.75 9.82 -2.89
C VAL A 84 -10.55 9.83 -4.40
N ILE A 85 -11.61 10.14 -5.14
CA ILE A 85 -11.61 10.03 -6.60
C ILE A 85 -12.31 11.22 -7.25
N THR A 86 -11.94 11.57 -8.47
CA THR A 86 -12.61 12.60 -9.27
C THR A 86 -14.13 12.35 -9.36
N LYS A 87 -14.92 13.39 -9.20
CA LYS A 87 -16.38 13.32 -9.28
C LYS A 87 -16.86 12.72 -10.61
N GLY A 88 -17.80 11.77 -10.50
CA GLY A 88 -18.36 10.99 -11.60
C GLY A 88 -17.68 9.62 -11.81
N PHE A 89 -16.72 9.26 -10.96
CA PHE A 89 -15.97 8.01 -11.08
C PHE A 89 -16.06 7.09 -9.84
N GLN A 90 -16.98 7.36 -8.91
CA GLN A 90 -17.11 6.56 -7.68
C GLN A 90 -17.26 5.06 -7.93
N ASP A 91 -17.86 4.68 -9.05
CA ASP A 91 -18.08 3.29 -9.43
C ASP A 91 -17.00 2.71 -10.35
N ALA A 92 -15.96 3.48 -10.67
CA ALA A 92 -14.94 3.08 -11.65
C ALA A 92 -14.31 1.72 -11.32
N LEU A 93 -13.91 1.49 -10.07
CA LEU A 93 -13.34 0.22 -9.62
C LEU A 93 -14.37 -0.90 -9.56
N ARG A 94 -15.63 -0.58 -9.24
CA ARG A 94 -16.71 -1.55 -9.21
C ARG A 94 -17.12 -2.02 -10.61
N ILE A 95 -17.13 -1.11 -11.57
CA ILE A 95 -17.41 -1.40 -12.98
C ILE A 95 -16.22 -2.16 -13.60
N GLY A 96 -14.99 -1.70 -13.30
CA GLY A 96 -13.76 -2.26 -13.85
C GLY A 96 -13.84 -2.44 -15.37
N TYR A 97 -13.40 -3.58 -15.85
CA TYR A 97 -13.52 -3.96 -17.27
C TYR A 97 -14.79 -4.76 -17.58
N GLN A 98 -15.78 -4.77 -16.69
CA GLN A 98 -17.02 -5.54 -16.82
C GLN A 98 -16.79 -7.06 -16.97
N ASN A 99 -15.67 -7.56 -16.46
CA ASN A 99 -15.37 -8.99 -16.46
C ASN A 99 -16.38 -9.73 -15.57
N ARG A 100 -17.04 -10.72 -16.15
CA ARG A 100 -17.95 -11.59 -15.42
C ARG A 100 -17.22 -12.86 -14.98
N PRO A 101 -17.19 -13.22 -13.69
CA PRO A 101 -16.57 -14.46 -13.23
C PRO A 101 -17.18 -15.69 -13.91
N ARG A 102 -18.49 -15.62 -14.22
CA ARG A 102 -19.24 -16.64 -14.97
C ARG A 102 -20.11 -15.97 -16.03
N LEU A 103 -19.82 -16.26 -17.27
CA LEU A 103 -20.39 -15.52 -18.42
C LEU A 103 -21.92 -15.64 -18.53
N PHE A 104 -22.50 -16.78 -18.12
CA PHE A 104 -23.92 -17.09 -18.28
C PHE A 104 -24.73 -17.03 -16.98
N ASP A 105 -24.13 -16.60 -15.87
CA ASP A 105 -24.87 -16.44 -14.62
C ASP A 105 -25.88 -15.29 -14.73
N LEU A 106 -27.13 -15.57 -14.34
CA LEU A 106 -28.17 -14.55 -14.26
C LEU A 106 -27.95 -13.59 -13.08
N ASN A 107 -27.29 -14.05 -12.02
CA ASN A 107 -26.90 -13.24 -10.88
C ASN A 107 -25.39 -13.02 -10.87
N VAL A 108 -24.95 -11.85 -11.29
CA VAL A 108 -23.53 -11.49 -11.33
C VAL A 108 -23.09 -11.01 -9.95
N ILE A 109 -22.28 -11.80 -9.26
CA ILE A 109 -21.66 -11.43 -8.00
C ILE A 109 -20.32 -10.74 -8.34
N LEU A 110 -20.25 -9.44 -8.10
CA LEU A 110 -19.00 -8.68 -8.25
C LEU A 110 -18.08 -8.93 -7.06
N PRO A 111 -16.74 -8.93 -7.26
CA PRO A 111 -15.80 -8.98 -6.16
C PRO A 111 -16.00 -7.80 -5.20
N GLU A 112 -15.86 -8.06 -3.91
CA GLU A 112 -15.83 -6.98 -2.92
C GLU A 112 -14.67 -6.02 -3.19
N GLN A 113 -14.90 -4.74 -2.97
CA GLN A 113 -13.87 -3.72 -3.12
C GLN A 113 -12.88 -3.79 -1.95
N LEU A 114 -11.68 -3.24 -2.14
CA LEU A 114 -10.63 -3.20 -1.11
C LEU A 114 -10.69 -1.93 -0.26
N TYR A 115 -11.50 -0.96 -0.67
CA TYR A 115 -11.75 0.26 0.10
C TYR A 115 -13.09 0.16 0.82
N ASP A 116 -13.20 0.83 1.96
CA ASP A 116 -14.40 0.83 2.81
C ASP A 116 -15.38 1.94 2.41
N LYS A 117 -14.85 3.08 1.94
CA LYS A 117 -15.64 4.24 1.56
C LYS A 117 -15.03 4.96 0.37
N VAL A 118 -15.89 5.60 -0.42
CA VAL A 118 -15.51 6.50 -1.52
C VAL A 118 -15.95 7.92 -1.19
N VAL A 119 -15.09 8.89 -1.49
CA VAL A 119 -15.38 10.32 -1.49
C VAL A 119 -15.05 10.87 -2.87
N GLU A 120 -16.02 11.53 -3.50
CA GLU A 120 -15.83 12.18 -4.79
C GLU A 120 -15.41 13.63 -4.61
N VAL A 121 -14.26 14.00 -5.17
CA VAL A 121 -13.79 15.38 -5.16
C VAL A 121 -14.17 16.10 -6.44
N GLN A 122 -14.72 17.29 -6.30
CA GLN A 122 -15.01 18.15 -7.43
C GLN A 122 -13.73 18.74 -7.99
N GLU A 123 -13.29 18.19 -9.10
CA GLU A 123 -12.10 18.61 -9.86
C GLU A 123 -12.15 17.99 -11.25
N ARG A 124 -11.45 18.58 -12.21
CA ARG A 124 -11.22 17.97 -13.52
C ARG A 124 -10.00 18.59 -14.20
N ILE A 125 -9.04 17.76 -14.56
CA ILE A 125 -7.93 18.13 -15.43
C ILE A 125 -8.16 17.50 -16.81
N GLY A 126 -7.95 18.28 -17.87
CA GLY A 126 -8.02 17.82 -19.24
C GLY A 126 -6.74 17.06 -19.67
N ALA A 127 -6.81 16.38 -20.81
CA ALA A 127 -5.72 15.55 -21.35
C ALA A 127 -4.43 16.35 -21.64
N HIS A 128 -4.52 17.66 -21.78
CA HIS A 128 -3.39 18.55 -22.02
C HIS A 128 -2.95 19.34 -20.79
N GLY A 129 -3.54 19.07 -19.60
CA GLY A 129 -3.21 19.72 -18.34
C GLY A 129 -4.01 21.00 -18.07
N ASP A 130 -4.98 21.31 -18.90
CA ASP A 130 -5.92 22.42 -18.68
C ASP A 130 -6.85 22.09 -17.51
N ILE A 131 -7.06 23.05 -16.62
CA ILE A 131 -8.00 22.90 -15.50
C ILE A 131 -9.40 23.17 -16.00
N ILE A 132 -10.16 22.12 -16.25
CA ILE A 132 -11.57 22.20 -16.68
C ILE A 132 -12.46 22.56 -15.49
N THR A 133 -12.20 21.94 -14.32
CA THR A 133 -12.88 22.25 -13.06
C THR A 133 -11.81 22.41 -11.97
N PRO A 134 -11.77 23.55 -11.30
CA PRO A 134 -10.85 23.76 -10.18
C PRO A 134 -11.07 22.74 -9.06
N LEU A 135 -10.00 22.39 -8.35
CA LEU A 135 -10.06 21.53 -7.18
C LEU A 135 -10.80 22.22 -6.03
N ASP A 136 -11.86 21.61 -5.56
CA ASP A 136 -12.64 22.03 -4.39
C ASP A 136 -12.33 21.12 -3.19
N LEU A 137 -11.35 21.52 -2.39
CA LEU A 137 -10.95 20.80 -1.18
C LEU A 137 -12.00 20.92 -0.06
N GLU A 138 -12.67 22.07 0.03
CA GLU A 138 -13.66 22.31 1.09
C GLU A 138 -14.82 21.33 1.00
N SER A 139 -15.19 20.93 -0.23
CA SER A 139 -16.29 19.98 -0.45
C SER A 139 -16.07 18.59 0.14
N ILE A 140 -14.81 18.17 0.33
CA ILE A 140 -14.47 16.82 0.81
C ILE A 140 -13.90 16.79 2.22
N GLU A 141 -13.49 17.93 2.78
CA GLU A 141 -12.82 18.00 4.07
C GLU A 141 -13.65 17.38 5.20
N SER A 142 -14.93 17.71 5.27
CA SER A 142 -15.83 17.17 6.29
C SER A 142 -16.02 15.66 6.18
N GLU A 143 -16.11 15.12 4.96
CA GLU A 143 -16.26 13.68 4.73
C GLU A 143 -14.97 12.93 5.04
N MET A 144 -13.82 13.49 4.71
CA MET A 144 -12.51 12.90 5.06
C MET A 144 -12.30 12.89 6.58
N LYS A 145 -12.60 13.99 7.28
CA LYS A 145 -12.55 14.04 8.75
C LYS A 145 -13.50 13.03 9.39
N TRP A 146 -14.72 12.93 8.87
CA TRP A 146 -15.68 11.94 9.36
C TRP A 146 -15.15 10.51 9.15
N ALA A 147 -14.64 10.17 7.96
CA ALA A 147 -14.07 8.86 7.67
C ALA A 147 -12.91 8.52 8.63
N PHE A 148 -12.04 9.49 8.90
CA PHE A 148 -10.95 9.33 9.86
C PHE A 148 -11.46 9.04 11.29
N HIS A 149 -12.49 9.75 11.75
CA HIS A 149 -13.11 9.51 13.06
C HIS A 149 -13.81 8.15 13.16
N GLU A 150 -14.31 7.60 12.04
CA GLU A 150 -14.87 6.24 11.97
C GLU A 150 -13.78 5.15 11.95
N GLY A 151 -12.51 5.53 12.11
CA GLY A 151 -11.38 4.60 12.21
C GLY A 151 -10.80 4.18 10.85
N ILE A 152 -11.07 4.91 9.77
CA ILE A 152 -10.39 4.71 8.48
C ILE A 152 -9.07 5.47 8.54
N SER A 153 -7.96 4.75 8.66
CA SER A 153 -6.62 5.33 8.85
C SER A 153 -5.81 5.48 7.58
N SER A 154 -6.25 4.84 6.49
CA SER A 154 -5.56 4.85 5.20
C SER A 154 -6.40 5.56 4.14
N VAL A 155 -5.75 6.27 3.21
CA VAL A 155 -6.40 6.93 2.08
C VAL A 155 -5.67 6.64 0.77
N ALA A 156 -6.44 6.29 -0.25
CA ALA A 156 -5.99 6.17 -1.63
C ALA A 156 -6.58 7.32 -2.44
N ILE A 157 -5.75 8.04 -3.18
CA ILE A 157 -6.14 9.23 -3.94
C ILE A 157 -5.85 9.00 -5.41
N VAL A 158 -6.87 9.20 -6.25
CA VAL A 158 -6.74 9.11 -7.70
C VAL A 158 -7.59 10.18 -8.38
N THR A 159 -6.93 11.06 -9.15
CA THR A 159 -7.61 12.11 -9.90
C THR A 159 -7.44 11.94 -11.41
N MET A 160 -8.35 12.55 -12.17
CA MET A 160 -8.29 12.50 -13.63
C MET A 160 -6.94 13.03 -14.13
N HIS A 161 -6.24 12.22 -14.93
CA HIS A 161 -4.90 12.49 -15.44
C HIS A 161 -3.83 12.75 -14.36
N GLY A 162 -4.06 12.31 -13.09
CA GLY A 162 -3.12 12.47 -11.97
C GLY A 162 -1.74 11.88 -12.25
N TYR A 163 -1.66 10.78 -13.01
CA TYR A 163 -0.40 10.16 -13.44
C TYR A 163 0.54 11.13 -14.17
N ARG A 164 0.02 12.20 -14.78
CA ARG A 164 0.77 13.20 -15.54
C ARG A 164 0.74 14.60 -14.92
N TYR A 165 -0.36 14.95 -14.26
CA TYR A 165 -0.61 16.24 -13.65
C TYR A 165 -0.98 16.06 -12.18
N PRO A 166 -0.01 15.85 -11.28
CA PRO A 166 -0.24 15.38 -9.92
C PRO A 166 -0.70 16.46 -8.93
N ASP A 167 -0.78 17.74 -9.32
CA ASP A 167 -1.02 18.86 -8.41
C ASP A 167 -2.28 18.71 -7.55
N HIS A 168 -3.37 18.17 -8.12
CA HIS A 168 -4.61 17.94 -7.38
C HIS A 168 -4.44 16.81 -6.35
N GLU A 169 -3.82 15.69 -6.72
CA GLU A 169 -3.53 14.59 -5.79
C GLU A 169 -2.63 15.04 -4.65
N GLN A 170 -1.61 15.85 -4.93
CA GLN A 170 -0.68 16.37 -3.91
C GLN A 170 -1.39 17.27 -2.89
N LYS A 171 -2.30 18.13 -3.34
CA LYS A 171 -3.10 18.99 -2.45
C LYS A 171 -4.04 18.17 -1.58
N ILE A 172 -4.70 17.16 -2.13
CA ILE A 172 -5.57 16.25 -1.37
C ILE A 172 -4.73 15.44 -0.36
N ALA A 173 -3.54 14.97 -0.76
CA ALA A 173 -2.62 14.26 0.13
C ALA A 173 -2.13 15.14 1.29
N ALA A 174 -1.85 16.42 1.04
CA ALA A 174 -1.49 17.37 2.09
C ALA A 174 -2.63 17.53 3.12
N MET A 175 -3.88 17.71 2.65
CA MET A 175 -5.06 17.75 3.53
C MET A 175 -5.21 16.44 4.33
N ALA A 176 -5.07 15.29 3.70
CA ALA A 176 -5.15 13.99 4.37
C ALA A 176 -4.11 13.88 5.49
N LYS A 177 -2.90 14.38 5.27
CA LYS A 177 -1.83 14.42 6.27
C LYS A 177 -2.18 15.33 7.43
N GLU A 178 -2.76 16.50 7.17
CA GLU A 178 -3.22 17.43 8.21
C GLU A 178 -4.35 16.86 9.05
N ILE A 179 -5.26 16.07 8.45
CA ILE A 179 -6.34 15.36 9.16
C ILE A 179 -5.77 14.26 10.06
N GLY A 180 -4.63 13.64 9.70
CA GLY A 180 -3.95 12.63 10.50
C GLY A 180 -3.95 11.22 9.92
N PHE A 181 -4.31 11.02 8.64
CA PHE A 181 -4.20 9.71 7.99
C PHE A 181 -2.77 9.18 8.09
N SER A 182 -2.61 7.95 8.56
CA SER A 182 -1.30 7.32 8.78
C SER A 182 -0.67 6.79 7.49
N GLN A 183 -1.51 6.36 6.54
CA GLN A 183 -1.08 5.89 5.22
C GLN A 183 -1.80 6.68 4.13
N ILE A 184 -1.02 7.32 3.27
CA ILE A 184 -1.53 8.11 2.15
C ILE A 184 -0.86 7.59 0.88
N SER A 185 -1.67 7.14 -0.07
CA SER A 185 -1.21 6.62 -1.36
C SER A 185 -1.83 7.42 -2.49
N THR A 186 -0.99 8.06 -3.29
CA THR A 186 -1.41 8.79 -4.49
C THR A 186 -1.14 7.95 -5.73
N SER A 187 -2.00 8.04 -6.73
CA SER A 187 -1.87 7.21 -7.94
C SER A 187 -0.60 7.51 -8.72
N HIS A 188 -0.20 8.77 -8.78
CA HIS A 188 1.01 9.20 -9.50
C HIS A 188 2.32 8.68 -8.89
N GLU A 189 2.37 8.45 -7.57
CA GLU A 189 3.55 7.88 -6.91
C GLU A 189 3.52 6.35 -6.91
N THR A 190 2.33 5.76 -6.66
CA THR A 190 2.21 4.31 -6.49
C THR A 190 2.25 3.58 -7.82
N SER A 191 1.54 4.10 -8.84
CA SER A 191 1.44 3.47 -10.17
C SER A 191 1.01 4.51 -11.21
N PRO A 192 1.94 5.27 -11.76
CA PRO A 192 1.63 6.37 -12.69
C PRO A 192 1.19 5.85 -14.06
N LEU A 193 0.10 5.11 -14.10
CA LEU A 193 -0.46 4.50 -15.29
C LEU A 193 -1.79 5.13 -15.68
N MET A 194 -1.98 5.37 -16.96
CA MET A 194 -3.21 5.83 -17.59
C MET A 194 -4.24 4.70 -17.68
N LYS A 195 -4.78 4.22 -16.54
CA LYS A 195 -5.68 3.05 -16.62
C LYS A 195 -6.95 3.15 -15.80
N LEU A 196 -7.00 3.94 -14.74
CA LEU A 196 -8.16 3.96 -13.88
C LEU A 196 -9.16 5.03 -14.30
N ILE A 197 -8.73 6.27 -14.35
CA ILE A 197 -9.56 7.43 -14.73
C ILE A 197 -8.77 8.41 -15.61
N GLY A 198 -8.25 7.94 -16.72
CA GLY A 198 -7.45 8.81 -17.59
C GLY A 198 -7.37 8.28 -19.01
#